data_7e67472303bb5f8dbe4fb95a88b24d00
#
_entry.id   7e67472303bb5f8dbe4fb95a88b24d00
#
_cell.length_a   1.000
_cell.length_b   1.000
_cell.length_c   1.000
_cell.angle_alpha   90.00
_cell.angle_beta   90.00
_cell.angle_gamma   90.00
#
_symmetry.space_group_name_H-M   'P 1'
#
loop_
_entity.id
_entity.type
_entity.pdbx_description
1 polymer ?
#
loop_
_entity_poly.entity_id
_entity_poly.type
_entity_poly.pdbx_seq_one_letter_code
_entity_poly.pdbx_strand_id
1 'polypeptide(L)'
;MKNITLKVISFISLFLLFTSLISSKPLCFTSNKNESIITIDSTSSVGLPMRLRDIPTLNISGSAQFTKDQLLNLKNSINKDNICIVDLRQESHGMINDLAISFLNPYKDLNNGFTTEQTIKAENSLLNKIKIGNTIQLYKHTGIFIKDITVDFISNESQLVTEADMQYKRFAVKDNSAPTPDIVD
;
A
#
# COMPACT_ATOMS: atom_id res chain seq x y z
N MET A 1 19.51 12.78 -59.02
CA MET A 1 20.04 12.20 -57.77
C MET A 1 20.05 13.13 -56.57
N LYS A 2 19.43 14.35 -56.59
CA LYS A 2 19.49 15.33 -55.49
C LYS A 2 18.31 15.26 -54.48
N ASN A 3 17.24 14.48 -54.79
CA ASN A 3 16.02 14.49 -53.95
C ASN A 3 15.89 13.35 -52.95
N ILE A 4 16.76 12.35 -53.01
CA ILE A 4 16.67 11.15 -52.11
C ILE A 4 17.38 11.48 -50.78
N THR A 5 18.49 12.19 -50.81
CA THR A 5 19.28 12.53 -49.60
C THR A 5 18.53 13.45 -48.64
N LEU A 6 17.73 14.38 -49.18
CA LEU A 6 16.98 15.33 -48.36
C LEU A 6 15.80 14.67 -47.61
N LYS A 7 15.16 13.64 -48.22
CA LYS A 7 14.07 12.89 -47.59
C LYS A 7 14.57 11.94 -46.49
N VAL A 8 15.76 11.37 -46.65
CA VAL A 8 16.37 10.51 -45.63
C VAL A 8 16.78 11.29 -44.39
N ILE A 9 17.33 12.49 -44.55
CA ILE A 9 17.73 13.37 -43.44
C ILE A 9 16.48 13.82 -42.67
N SER A 10 15.38 14.15 -43.35
CA SER A 10 14.12 14.53 -42.72
C SER A 10 13.51 13.39 -41.90
N PHE A 11 13.62 12.13 -42.38
CA PHE A 11 13.11 10.95 -41.67
C PHE A 11 13.95 10.59 -40.44
N ILE A 12 15.26 10.72 -40.51
CA ILE A 12 16.17 10.47 -39.38
C ILE A 12 15.99 11.56 -38.32
N SER A 13 15.83 12.82 -38.69
CA SER A 13 15.55 13.93 -37.79
C SER A 13 14.21 13.75 -37.06
N LEU A 14 13.17 13.28 -37.73
CA LEU A 14 11.86 13.01 -37.15
C LEU A 14 11.89 11.80 -36.20
N PHE A 15 12.69 10.77 -36.53
CA PHE A 15 12.85 9.58 -35.66
C PHE A 15 13.64 9.89 -34.39
N LEU A 16 14.65 10.77 -34.46
CA LEU A 16 15.41 11.26 -33.30
C LEU A 16 14.58 12.16 -32.38
N LEU A 17 13.61 12.91 -32.93
CA LEU A 17 12.67 13.72 -32.14
C LEU A 17 11.62 12.83 -31.42
N PHE A 18 11.26 11.66 -31.96
CA PHE A 18 10.32 10.76 -31.30
C PHE A 18 10.95 9.92 -30.16
N THR A 19 12.25 9.69 -30.19
CA THR A 19 12.94 8.94 -29.12
C THR A 19 13.23 9.78 -27.87
N SER A 20 13.12 11.10 -27.94
CA SER A 20 13.34 11.98 -26.80
C SER A 20 12.12 12.21 -25.90
N LEU A 21 10.94 11.65 -26.25
CA LEU A 21 9.69 11.83 -25.52
C LEU A 21 9.30 10.64 -24.64
N ILE A 22 10.11 9.57 -24.62
CA ILE A 22 9.96 8.53 -23.60
C ILE A 22 10.81 8.98 -22.39
N SER A 23 10.34 10.01 -21.68
CA SER A 23 10.78 10.27 -20.32
C SER A 23 10.22 9.16 -19.44
N SER A 24 10.92 8.03 -19.39
CA SER A 24 10.73 7.09 -18.30
C SER A 24 11.12 7.84 -17.02
N LYS A 25 10.12 8.27 -16.24
CA LYS A 25 10.39 8.76 -14.88
C LYS A 25 11.26 7.69 -14.21
N PRO A 26 12.42 8.03 -13.65
CA PRO A 26 13.32 7.05 -13.09
C PRO A 26 12.61 6.26 -11.99
N LEU A 27 12.96 4.98 -11.87
CA LEU A 27 12.61 4.18 -10.70
C LEU A 27 13.02 4.98 -9.45
N CYS A 28 12.06 5.41 -8.65
CA CYS A 28 12.33 6.24 -7.49
C CYS A 28 12.60 5.37 -6.26
N PHE A 29 13.60 4.48 -6.35
CA PHE A 29 14.27 4.03 -5.14
C PHE A 29 15.54 4.86 -5.00
N THR A 30 15.52 5.82 -4.07
CA THR A 30 16.74 6.43 -3.61
C THR A 30 17.59 5.37 -2.91
N SER A 31 18.91 5.47 -2.96
CA SER A 31 19.81 4.57 -2.26
C SER A 31 19.75 4.71 -0.72
N ASN A 32 18.89 5.57 -0.22
CA ASN A 32 18.73 5.84 1.20
C ASN A 32 17.79 4.79 1.85
N LYS A 33 18.37 3.93 2.69
CA LYS A 33 17.65 2.87 3.41
C LYS A 33 16.48 3.41 4.26
N ASN A 34 16.52 4.67 4.65
CA ASN A 34 15.52 5.30 5.53
C ASN A 34 14.39 6.00 4.77
N GLU A 35 14.47 6.11 3.44
CA GLU A 35 13.39 6.66 2.64
C GLU A 35 12.39 5.59 2.29
N SER A 36 11.12 5.85 2.61
CA SER A 36 10.00 4.99 2.24
C SER A 36 9.19 5.63 1.14
N ILE A 37 8.68 4.80 0.23
CA ILE A 37 7.66 5.15 -0.74
C ILE A 37 6.30 4.66 -0.27
N ILE A 38 5.23 5.29 -0.75
CA ILE A 38 3.85 4.86 -0.47
C ILE A 38 3.38 3.99 -1.62
N THR A 39 3.07 2.74 -1.33
CA THR A 39 2.61 1.76 -2.31
C THR A 39 1.12 1.47 -2.13
N ILE A 40 0.46 1.12 -3.23
CA ILE A 40 -0.96 0.76 -3.21
C ILE A 40 -1.09 -0.75 -3.03
N ASP A 41 -1.83 -1.17 -2.00
CA ASP A 41 -2.16 -2.57 -1.72
C ASP A 41 -3.53 -2.93 -2.29
N SER A 42 -4.52 -2.06 -2.12
CA SER A 42 -5.87 -2.25 -2.66
C SER A 42 -6.50 -0.92 -3.08
N THR A 43 -7.25 -0.96 -4.18
CA THR A 43 -7.95 0.21 -4.76
C THR A 43 -9.44 -0.02 -4.90
N SER A 44 -9.95 -1.19 -4.53
CA SER A 44 -11.34 -1.54 -4.76
C SER A 44 -12.23 -0.93 -3.69
N SER A 45 -13.24 -0.17 -4.11
CA SER A 45 -14.34 0.28 -3.26
C SER A 45 -15.55 -0.66 -3.31
N VAL A 46 -15.49 -1.72 -4.13
CA VAL A 46 -16.63 -2.61 -4.38
C VAL A 46 -16.30 -4.04 -3.91
N GLY A 47 -17.30 -4.68 -3.30
CA GLY A 47 -17.22 -6.10 -2.92
C GLY A 47 -16.46 -6.35 -1.62
N LEU A 48 -15.97 -7.56 -1.48
CA LEU A 48 -15.21 -8.03 -0.31
C LEU A 48 -13.71 -7.89 -0.55
N PRO A 49 -12.90 -7.88 0.51
CA PRO A 49 -11.44 -7.89 0.37
C PRO A 49 -10.96 -9.04 -0.52
N MET A 50 -9.90 -8.77 -1.27
CA MET A 50 -9.30 -9.82 -2.10
C MET A 50 -8.82 -11.00 -1.26
N ARG A 51 -8.78 -12.19 -1.87
CA ARG A 51 -8.32 -13.44 -1.24
C ARG A 51 -9.08 -13.80 0.04
N LEU A 52 -10.32 -13.35 0.18
CA LEU A 52 -11.14 -13.75 1.31
C LEU A 52 -11.28 -15.28 1.33
N ARG A 53 -10.98 -15.87 2.46
CA ARG A 53 -11.13 -17.30 2.78
C ARG A 53 -11.84 -17.40 4.11
N ASP A 54 -12.79 -18.29 4.18
CA ASP A 54 -13.59 -18.51 5.38
C ASP A 54 -13.41 -19.94 5.89
N ILE A 55 -13.31 -20.08 7.22
CA ILE A 55 -13.28 -21.34 7.93
C ILE A 55 -14.42 -21.31 8.96
N PRO A 56 -15.66 -21.58 8.52
CA PRO A 56 -16.86 -21.37 9.35
C PRO A 56 -16.84 -22.17 10.66
N THR A 57 -16.24 -23.36 10.66
CA THR A 57 -16.14 -24.22 11.86
C THR A 57 -15.30 -23.60 12.98
N LEU A 58 -14.41 -22.68 12.65
CA LEU A 58 -13.57 -21.96 13.61
C LEU A 58 -14.01 -20.51 13.83
N ASN A 59 -15.01 -20.03 13.09
CA ASN A 59 -15.40 -18.62 13.03
C ASN A 59 -14.19 -17.70 12.69
N ILE A 60 -13.35 -18.13 11.76
CA ILE A 60 -12.17 -17.39 11.30
C ILE A 60 -12.25 -17.15 9.81
N SER A 61 -11.99 -15.92 9.40
CA SER A 61 -11.81 -15.54 8.00
C SER A 61 -10.46 -14.86 7.81
N GLY A 62 -9.82 -15.07 6.67
CA GLY A 62 -8.58 -14.39 6.29
C GLY A 62 -8.71 -13.70 4.95
N SER A 63 -8.11 -12.53 4.79
CA SER A 63 -8.13 -11.77 3.54
C SER A 63 -6.84 -10.99 3.33
N ALA A 64 -6.67 -10.42 2.14
CA ALA A 64 -5.74 -9.32 1.94
C ALA A 64 -6.23 -8.06 2.65
N GLN A 65 -5.39 -7.01 2.73
CA GLN A 65 -5.78 -5.72 3.27
C GLN A 65 -7.02 -5.18 2.54
N PHE A 66 -7.92 -4.62 3.31
CA PHE A 66 -9.18 -4.04 2.84
C PHE A 66 -9.06 -2.52 2.67
N THR A 67 -9.92 -1.96 1.85
CA THR A 67 -10.25 -0.54 1.85
C THR A 67 -11.36 -0.27 2.87
N LYS A 68 -11.65 1.02 3.14
CA LYS A 68 -12.74 1.40 4.05
C LYS A 68 -14.07 0.75 3.66
N ASP A 69 -14.44 0.83 2.38
CA ASP A 69 -15.71 0.26 1.90
C ASP A 69 -15.72 -1.26 1.98
N GLN A 70 -14.59 -1.90 1.66
CA GLN A 70 -14.46 -3.35 1.79
C GLN A 70 -14.57 -3.82 3.24
N LEU A 71 -14.09 -3.04 4.22
CA LEU A 71 -14.26 -3.34 5.65
C LEU A 71 -15.74 -3.34 6.03
N LEU A 72 -16.50 -2.34 5.59
CA LEU A 72 -17.94 -2.27 5.85
C LEU A 72 -18.69 -3.43 5.17
N ASN A 73 -18.34 -3.75 3.94
CA ASN A 73 -18.90 -4.90 3.22
C ASN A 73 -18.57 -6.22 3.93
N LEU A 74 -17.35 -6.37 4.45
CA LEU A 74 -16.93 -7.54 5.23
C LEU A 74 -17.76 -7.67 6.51
N LYS A 75 -17.91 -6.59 7.29
CA LYS A 75 -18.75 -6.55 8.49
C LYS A 75 -20.18 -7.02 8.19
N ASN A 76 -20.77 -6.47 7.14
CA ASN A 76 -22.13 -6.82 6.72
C ASN A 76 -22.25 -8.30 6.27
N SER A 77 -21.23 -8.80 5.59
CA SER A 77 -21.19 -10.19 5.11
C SER A 77 -21.05 -11.19 6.24
N ILE A 78 -20.22 -10.90 7.24
CA ILE A 78 -20.02 -11.76 8.42
C ILE A 78 -21.28 -11.78 9.28
N ASN A 79 -21.99 -10.67 9.40
CA ASN A 79 -23.23 -10.50 10.15
C ASN A 79 -23.18 -11.11 11.57
N LYS A 80 -22.15 -10.72 12.33
CA LYS A 80 -21.93 -11.11 13.74
C LYS A 80 -21.68 -9.86 14.57
N ASP A 81 -22.02 -9.93 15.86
CA ASP A 81 -21.93 -8.78 16.77
C ASP A 81 -20.50 -8.51 17.25
N ASN A 82 -19.68 -9.55 17.40
CA ASN A 82 -18.35 -9.44 18.00
C ASN A 82 -17.27 -9.83 16.98
N ILE A 83 -16.96 -8.92 16.04
CA ILE A 83 -15.91 -9.13 15.06
C ILE A 83 -14.60 -8.54 15.61
N CYS A 84 -13.53 -9.30 15.56
CA CYS A 84 -12.19 -8.86 15.86
C CYS A 84 -11.34 -8.96 14.57
N ILE A 85 -10.82 -7.84 14.11
CA ILE A 85 -9.80 -7.81 13.05
C ILE A 85 -8.44 -8.04 13.70
N VAL A 86 -7.74 -9.07 13.23
CA VAL A 86 -6.38 -9.40 13.65
C VAL A 86 -5.44 -9.08 12.51
N ASP A 87 -4.63 -8.05 12.69
CA ASP A 87 -3.62 -7.64 11.73
C ASP A 87 -2.28 -8.29 12.06
N LEU A 88 -1.75 -9.08 11.14
CA LEU A 88 -0.49 -9.81 11.31
C LEU A 88 0.70 -9.13 10.61
N ARG A 89 0.53 -7.94 10.07
CA ARG A 89 1.54 -7.28 9.25
C ARG A 89 2.57 -6.54 10.10
N GLN A 90 3.85 -6.71 9.79
CA GLN A 90 4.94 -5.95 10.39
C GLN A 90 5.19 -4.62 9.68
N GLU A 91 4.97 -4.54 8.37
CA GLU A 91 5.13 -3.31 7.62
C GLU A 91 4.14 -2.23 8.03
N SER A 92 4.58 -0.97 8.06
CA SER A 92 3.70 0.18 8.28
C SER A 92 2.74 0.34 7.12
N HIS A 93 1.46 0.52 7.43
CA HIS A 93 0.39 0.64 6.43
C HIS A 93 -0.74 1.54 6.94
N GLY A 94 -1.76 1.75 6.12
CA GLY A 94 -2.92 2.55 6.48
C GLY A 94 -3.82 2.81 5.29
N MET A 95 -4.64 3.85 5.41
CA MET A 95 -5.58 4.28 4.39
C MET A 95 -5.33 5.72 4.01
N ILE A 96 -5.34 5.99 2.71
CA ILE A 96 -5.34 7.34 2.16
C ILE A 96 -6.44 7.41 1.11
N ASN A 97 -7.41 8.31 1.31
CA ASN A 97 -8.64 8.37 0.52
C ASN A 97 -9.32 6.98 0.50
N ASP A 98 -9.58 6.42 -0.68
CA ASP A 98 -10.19 5.09 -0.86
C ASP A 98 -9.13 3.99 -1.12
N LEU A 99 -7.89 4.23 -0.72
CA LEU A 99 -6.77 3.34 -1.01
C LEU A 99 -6.22 2.73 0.27
N ALA A 100 -6.05 1.41 0.28
CA ALA A 100 -5.19 0.74 1.24
C ALA A 100 -3.73 0.87 0.77
N ILE A 101 -2.86 1.34 1.65
CA ILE A 101 -1.46 1.65 1.32
C ILE A 101 -0.48 1.01 2.31
N SER A 102 0.74 0.80 1.84
CA SER A 102 1.88 0.44 2.68
C SER A 102 3.06 1.39 2.45
N PHE A 103 3.90 1.49 3.48
CA PHE A 103 5.18 2.17 3.39
C PHE A 103 6.28 1.14 3.16
N LEU A 104 6.97 1.24 2.04
CA LEU A 104 8.07 0.34 1.69
C LEU A 104 9.36 1.12 1.45
N ASN A 105 10.48 0.58 1.92
CA ASN A 105 11.80 1.00 1.49
C ASN A 105 12.35 0.04 0.40
N PRO A 106 13.48 0.36 -0.25
CA PRO A 106 14.06 -0.48 -1.30
C PRO A 106 14.36 -1.92 -0.87
N TYR A 107 14.62 -2.12 0.40
CA TYR A 107 15.02 -3.42 0.98
C TYR A 107 13.85 -4.20 1.56
N LYS A 108 12.63 -3.59 1.63
CA LYS A 108 11.43 -4.16 2.24
C LYS A 108 11.64 -4.58 3.70
N ASP A 109 12.47 -3.84 4.41
CA ASP A 109 12.87 -4.15 5.79
C ASP A 109 12.65 -2.98 6.76
N LEU A 110 11.75 -2.04 6.41
CA LEU A 110 11.55 -0.77 7.12
C LEU A 110 11.34 -0.95 8.63
N ASN A 111 10.60 -1.98 9.05
CA ASN A 111 10.31 -2.30 10.46
C ASN A 111 10.98 -3.60 10.92
N ASN A 112 12.01 -4.08 10.22
CA ASN A 112 12.65 -5.34 10.57
C ASN A 112 13.23 -5.30 11.99
N GLY A 113 12.87 -6.28 12.82
CA GLY A 113 13.28 -6.37 14.22
C GLY A 113 12.50 -5.49 15.20
N PHE A 114 11.45 -4.81 14.75
CA PHE A 114 10.57 -4.04 15.64
C PHE A 114 9.58 -4.95 16.37
N THR A 115 9.29 -4.61 17.63
CA THR A 115 8.13 -5.16 18.33
C THR A 115 6.83 -4.62 17.74
N THR A 116 5.71 -5.19 18.15
CA THR A 116 4.38 -4.69 17.73
C THR A 116 4.20 -3.21 18.09
N GLU A 117 4.57 -2.80 19.31
CA GLU A 117 4.45 -1.40 19.75
C GLU A 117 5.37 -0.46 18.97
N GLN A 118 6.59 -0.90 18.68
CA GLN A 118 7.53 -0.13 17.86
C GLN A 118 7.01 0.04 16.42
N THR A 119 6.42 -1.00 15.87
CA THR A 119 5.80 -0.99 14.54
C THR A 119 4.63 -0.02 14.49
N ILE A 120 3.71 -0.07 15.45
CA ILE A 120 2.57 0.86 15.55
C ILE A 120 3.07 2.32 15.69
N LYS A 121 4.09 2.55 16.51
CA LYS A 121 4.67 3.89 16.66
C LYS A 121 5.31 4.41 15.39
N ALA A 122 6.03 3.57 14.66
CA ALA A 122 6.64 3.91 13.37
C ALA A 122 5.56 4.23 12.32
N GLU A 123 4.53 3.42 12.22
CA GLU A 123 3.38 3.63 11.33
C GLU A 123 2.70 4.97 11.60
N ASN A 124 2.32 5.24 12.85
CA ASN A 124 1.70 6.50 13.23
C ASN A 124 2.61 7.70 12.91
N SER A 125 3.93 7.55 13.09
CA SER A 125 4.89 8.60 12.72
C SER A 125 4.93 8.86 11.22
N LEU A 126 4.80 7.84 10.38
CA LEU A 126 4.77 7.97 8.92
C LEU A 126 3.45 8.60 8.46
N LEU A 127 2.31 8.11 8.95
CA LEU A 127 0.99 8.66 8.63
C LEU A 127 0.86 10.12 9.06
N ASN A 128 1.35 10.50 10.23
CA ASN A 128 1.30 11.87 10.75
C ASN A 128 2.13 12.89 9.94
N LYS A 129 3.10 12.45 9.13
CA LYS A 129 3.86 13.31 8.22
C LYS A 129 3.04 13.72 7.01
N ILE A 130 2.04 12.95 6.66
CA ILE A 130 1.15 13.24 5.54
C ILE A 130 0.05 14.18 6.04
N LYS A 131 -0.23 15.23 5.28
CA LYS A 131 -1.25 16.22 5.65
C LYS A 131 -2.36 16.25 4.62
N ILE A 132 -3.59 16.43 5.09
CA ILE A 132 -4.75 16.69 4.22
C ILE A 132 -4.46 17.92 3.36
N GLY A 133 -4.80 17.85 2.09
CA GLY A 133 -4.54 18.87 1.08
C GLY A 133 -3.17 18.77 0.40
N ASN A 134 -2.24 17.96 0.92
CA ASN A 134 -0.95 17.74 0.26
C ASN A 134 -1.09 16.78 -0.92
N THR A 135 -0.23 16.97 -1.91
CA THR A 135 -0.08 16.01 -3.01
C THR A 135 1.02 15.01 -2.64
N ILE A 136 0.72 13.73 -2.80
CA ILE A 136 1.65 12.63 -2.56
C ILE A 136 1.78 11.75 -3.80
N GLN A 137 2.92 11.05 -3.88
CA GLN A 137 3.21 10.12 -4.97
C GLN A 137 2.90 8.69 -4.55
N LEU A 138 2.20 7.95 -5.42
CA LEU A 138 1.87 6.55 -5.21
C LEU A 138 2.62 5.65 -6.17
N TYR A 139 3.05 4.50 -5.66
CA TYR A 139 3.88 3.55 -6.37
C TYR A 139 3.31 2.12 -6.32
N LYS A 140 3.76 1.28 -7.26
CA LYS A 140 3.62 -0.18 -7.14
C LYS A 140 4.64 -0.69 -6.11
N HIS A 141 4.44 -1.90 -5.58
CA HIS A 141 5.41 -2.60 -4.72
C HIS A 141 6.78 -2.82 -5.39
N THR A 142 6.86 -2.69 -6.70
CA THR A 142 8.11 -2.73 -7.48
C THR A 142 8.83 -1.38 -7.55
N GLY A 143 8.31 -0.32 -6.92
CA GLY A 143 8.85 1.04 -6.98
C GLY A 143 8.47 1.82 -8.24
N ILE A 144 7.62 1.27 -9.12
CA ILE A 144 7.16 1.97 -10.32
C ILE A 144 6.11 3.01 -9.91
N PHE A 145 6.34 4.27 -10.27
CA PHE A 145 5.38 5.36 -10.08
C PHE A 145 4.05 5.05 -10.78
N ILE A 146 2.94 5.32 -10.10
CA ILE A 146 1.58 5.15 -10.64
C ILE A 146 0.96 6.52 -10.92
N LYS A 147 0.82 7.35 -9.89
CA LYS A 147 0.15 8.66 -9.98
C LYS A 147 0.44 9.52 -8.76
N ASP A 148 0.18 10.81 -8.93
CA ASP A 148 0.02 11.76 -7.83
C ASP A 148 -1.45 11.78 -7.38
N ILE A 149 -1.69 11.96 -6.07
CA ILE A 149 -3.03 12.19 -5.52
C ILE A 149 -2.99 13.32 -4.49
N THR A 150 -4.09 14.06 -4.37
CA THR A 150 -4.33 14.94 -3.23
C THR A 150 -4.91 14.13 -2.08
N VAL A 151 -4.41 14.35 -0.88
CA VAL A 151 -4.88 13.65 0.33
C VAL A 151 -6.12 14.37 0.87
N ASP A 152 -7.25 13.70 0.84
CA ASP A 152 -8.51 14.18 1.40
C ASP A 152 -8.85 13.47 2.71
N PHE A 153 -8.34 12.26 2.89
CA PHE A 153 -8.54 11.42 4.06
C PHE A 153 -7.28 10.62 4.37
N ILE A 154 -7.00 10.42 5.67
CA ILE A 154 -5.92 9.55 6.15
C ILE A 154 -6.32 8.90 7.47
N SER A 155 -6.04 7.62 7.62
CA SER A 155 -6.30 6.86 8.84
C SER A 155 -5.36 5.66 8.95
N ASN A 156 -5.09 5.21 10.16
CA ASN A 156 -4.57 3.87 10.38
C ASN A 156 -5.70 2.84 10.39
N GLU A 157 -5.36 1.57 10.24
CA GLU A 157 -6.36 0.49 10.17
C GLU A 157 -7.14 0.32 11.49
N SER A 158 -6.45 0.45 12.64
CA SER A 158 -7.07 0.38 13.97
C SER A 158 -8.21 1.39 14.14
N GLN A 159 -7.99 2.63 13.69
CA GLN A 159 -9.00 3.68 13.77
C GLN A 159 -10.24 3.33 12.93
N LEU A 160 -10.05 2.91 11.67
CA LEU A 160 -11.16 2.53 10.80
C LEU A 160 -11.97 1.36 11.34
N VAL A 161 -11.28 0.34 11.88
CA VAL A 161 -11.94 -0.83 12.48
C VAL A 161 -12.76 -0.43 13.70
N THR A 162 -12.21 0.44 14.54
CA THR A 162 -12.91 0.94 15.74
C THR A 162 -14.11 1.82 15.36
N GLU A 163 -13.96 2.70 14.36
CA GLU A 163 -15.06 3.53 13.83
C GLU A 163 -16.19 2.67 13.21
N ALA A 164 -15.84 1.48 12.69
CA ALA A 164 -16.81 0.51 12.21
C ALA A 164 -17.39 -0.39 13.32
N ASP A 165 -17.18 -0.05 14.60
CA ASP A 165 -17.69 -0.81 15.75
C ASP A 165 -17.26 -2.28 15.71
N MET A 166 -15.94 -2.49 15.54
CA MET A 166 -15.27 -3.79 15.61
C MET A 166 -14.03 -3.68 16.48
N GLN A 167 -13.54 -4.81 16.97
CA GLN A 167 -12.30 -4.89 17.72
C GLN A 167 -11.10 -4.98 16.77
N TYR A 168 -9.97 -4.43 17.19
CA TYR A 168 -8.72 -4.51 16.45
C TYR A 168 -7.58 -5.00 17.36
N LYS A 169 -6.80 -5.94 16.85
CA LYS A 169 -5.54 -6.39 17.46
C LYS A 169 -4.47 -6.47 16.39
N ARG A 170 -3.26 -6.06 16.71
CA ARG A 170 -2.10 -6.21 15.82
C ARG A 170 -1.04 -7.06 16.46
N PHE A 171 -0.46 -7.94 15.66
CA PHE A 171 0.72 -8.73 15.97
C PHE A 171 1.71 -8.59 14.81
N ALA A 172 2.79 -7.87 15.02
CA ALA A 172 3.74 -7.55 13.95
C ALA A 172 4.59 -8.78 13.58
N VAL A 173 4.08 -9.61 12.68
CA VAL A 173 4.78 -10.78 12.16
C VAL A 173 5.48 -10.40 10.86
N LYS A 174 6.77 -10.73 10.75
CA LYS A 174 7.55 -10.52 9.53
C LYS A 174 7.01 -11.39 8.40
N ASP A 175 6.85 -10.79 7.22
CA ASP A 175 6.42 -11.51 6.02
C ASP A 175 7.30 -12.73 5.76
N ASN A 176 6.68 -13.84 5.36
CA ASN A 176 7.31 -15.14 5.13
C ASN A 176 8.09 -15.72 6.35
N SER A 177 7.70 -15.34 7.57
CA SER A 177 8.29 -15.86 8.81
C SER A 177 7.21 -16.43 9.72
N ALA A 178 7.61 -17.33 10.62
CA ALA A 178 6.75 -17.73 11.72
C ALA A 178 6.63 -16.60 12.76
N PRO A 179 5.50 -16.49 13.47
CA PRO A 179 5.39 -15.62 14.63
C PRO A 179 6.49 -15.95 15.65
N THR A 180 6.97 -14.94 16.34
CA THR A 180 7.91 -15.11 17.45
C THR A 180 7.16 -15.64 18.70
N PRO A 181 7.83 -16.34 19.66
CA PRO A 181 7.17 -16.87 20.86
C PRO A 181 6.35 -15.85 21.63
N ASP A 182 6.82 -14.62 21.74
CA ASP A 182 6.13 -13.51 22.41
C ASP A 182 4.84 -13.05 21.73
N ILE A 183 4.61 -13.49 20.49
CA ILE A 183 3.35 -13.24 19.75
C ILE A 183 2.35 -14.40 19.95
N VAL A 184 2.86 -15.61 20.21
CA VAL A 184 2.04 -16.82 20.28
C VAL A 184 1.53 -17.08 21.72
N ASP A 185 2.27 -16.64 22.73
CA ASP A 185 1.94 -16.77 24.15
C ASP A 185 0.94 -15.69 24.61
#